data_d2bd9eb864cefb98d2b82aa0925a39db
#
_entry.id   d2bd9eb864cefb98d2b82aa0925a39db
#
_cell.length_a   1.000
_cell.length_b   1.000
_cell.length_c   1.000
_cell.angle_alpha   90.00
_cell.angle_beta   90.00
_cell.angle_gamma   90.00
#
_symmetry.space_group_name_H-M   'P 1'
#
loop_
_entity.id
_entity.type
_entity.pdbx_description
1 polymer ?
#
loop_
_entity_poly.entity_id
_entity_poly.type
_entity_poly.pdbx_seq_one_letter_code
_entity_poly.pdbx_strand_id
1 'polypeptide(L)'
;MQKIGFVIPWFGENIPGGAEMELREVTAHLQKAGMEVEILTTCVKEFTADWNENYYAAGTAVVEDITVRRFPVRRRDTQAFDRVNRKLMDGKQISPKEEQIFVEEMVNSPQLYEYMRDAQDEYGLYVFIPYMFGTTY
;
A
#
# COMPACT_ATOMS: atom_id res chain seq x y z
N MET A 1 -8.59 -17.71 -15.40
CA MET A 1 -9.31 -16.85 -14.46
C MET A 1 -8.40 -15.72 -14.02
N GLN A 2 -8.91 -14.50 -14.01
CA GLN A 2 -8.11 -13.36 -13.61
C GLN A 2 -7.90 -13.32 -12.10
N LYS A 3 -6.76 -12.77 -11.68
CA LYS A 3 -6.39 -12.67 -10.27
C LYS A 3 -7.09 -11.50 -9.60
N ILE A 4 -7.15 -11.55 -8.27
CA ILE A 4 -7.54 -10.41 -7.43
C ILE A 4 -6.27 -9.84 -6.81
N GLY A 5 -6.02 -8.55 -7.01
CA GLY A 5 -4.91 -7.84 -6.41
C GLY A 5 -5.37 -7.00 -5.24
N PHE A 6 -4.84 -7.28 -4.04
CA PHE A 6 -5.08 -6.47 -2.86
C PHE A 6 -3.94 -5.48 -2.70
N VAL A 7 -4.27 -4.20 -2.70
CA VAL A 7 -3.29 -3.11 -2.62
C VAL A 7 -3.28 -2.54 -1.21
N ILE A 8 -2.14 -2.60 -0.55
CA ILE A 8 -1.94 -2.14 0.82
C ILE A 8 -0.57 -1.46 0.94
N PRO A 9 -0.43 -0.40 1.75
CA PRO A 9 0.85 0.33 1.83
C PRO A 9 2.02 -0.48 2.36
N TRP A 10 1.80 -1.40 3.29
CA TRP A 10 2.82 -2.29 3.86
C TRP A 10 2.21 -3.63 4.20
N PHE A 11 3.01 -4.68 4.06
CA PHE A 11 2.57 -6.03 4.38
C PHE A 11 3.77 -6.93 4.64
N GLY A 12 3.68 -7.78 5.66
CA GLY A 12 4.71 -8.75 6.00
C GLY A 12 4.26 -9.69 7.10
N GLU A 13 5.16 -10.57 7.52
CA GLU A 13 4.92 -11.44 8.66
C GLU A 13 4.94 -10.63 9.95
N ASN A 14 4.04 -10.95 10.88
CA ASN A 14 4.01 -10.37 12.22
C ASN A 14 3.88 -8.85 12.27
N ILE A 15 3.30 -8.22 11.25
CA ILE A 15 3.02 -6.79 11.29
C ILE A 15 1.77 -6.55 12.13
N PRO A 16 1.87 -5.74 13.20
CA PRO A 16 0.69 -5.38 13.98
C PRO A 16 -0.20 -4.42 13.18
N GLY A 17 -1.49 -4.55 13.34
CA GLY A 17 -2.45 -3.65 12.69
C GLY A 17 -3.69 -4.41 12.24
N GLY A 18 -4.84 -3.75 12.35
CA GLY A 18 -6.12 -4.38 12.01
C GLY A 18 -6.26 -4.65 10.52
N ALA A 19 -5.82 -3.71 9.68
CA ALA A 19 -5.94 -3.85 8.23
C ALA A 19 -5.10 -5.02 7.70
N GLU A 20 -3.88 -5.17 8.20
CA GLU A 20 -2.98 -6.25 7.79
C GLU A 20 -3.49 -7.62 8.24
N MET A 21 -4.00 -7.71 9.46
CA MET A 21 -4.59 -8.95 9.99
C MET A 21 -5.84 -9.34 9.21
N GLU A 22 -6.72 -8.38 8.94
CA GLU A 22 -7.93 -8.61 8.16
C GLU A 22 -7.59 -9.07 6.76
N LEU A 23 -6.61 -8.44 6.12
CA LEU A 23 -6.16 -8.82 4.79
C LEU A 23 -5.64 -10.26 4.75
N ARG A 24 -4.87 -10.66 5.74
CA ARG A 24 -4.37 -12.04 5.83
C ARG A 24 -5.51 -13.05 5.89
N GLU A 25 -6.52 -12.78 6.70
CA GLU A 25 -7.66 -13.68 6.85
C GLU A 25 -8.47 -13.75 5.57
N VAL A 26 -8.77 -12.60 4.95
CA VAL A 26 -9.53 -12.53 3.70
C VAL A 26 -8.80 -13.27 2.58
N THR A 27 -7.52 -13.01 2.40
CA THR A 27 -6.74 -13.66 1.34
C THR A 27 -6.63 -15.16 1.54
N ALA A 28 -6.46 -15.61 2.79
CA ALA A 28 -6.41 -17.04 3.10
C ALA A 28 -7.74 -17.74 2.76
N HIS A 29 -8.87 -17.13 3.10
CA HIS A 29 -10.18 -17.66 2.79
C HIS A 29 -10.45 -17.73 1.29
N LEU A 30 -10.11 -16.66 0.56
CA LEU A 30 -10.29 -16.63 -0.89
C LEU A 30 -9.44 -17.68 -1.60
N GLN A 31 -8.21 -17.86 -1.14
CA GLN A 31 -7.31 -18.87 -1.70
C GLN A 31 -7.83 -20.29 -1.44
N LYS A 32 -8.35 -20.56 -0.27
CA LYS A 32 -8.98 -21.85 0.04
C LYS A 32 -10.21 -22.10 -0.82
N ALA A 33 -10.91 -21.04 -1.22
CA ALA A 33 -12.05 -21.14 -2.12
C ALA A 33 -11.65 -21.33 -3.59
N GLY A 34 -10.35 -21.41 -3.90
CA GLY A 34 -9.85 -21.63 -5.24
C GLY A 34 -9.64 -20.36 -6.06
N MET A 35 -9.72 -19.20 -5.43
CA MET A 35 -9.46 -17.91 -6.11
C MET A 35 -7.97 -17.59 -6.08
N GLU A 36 -7.45 -17.07 -7.19
CA GLU A 36 -6.07 -16.62 -7.26
C GLU A 36 -5.97 -15.19 -6.74
N VAL A 37 -5.18 -14.98 -5.69
CA VAL A 37 -5.01 -13.69 -5.04
C VAL A 37 -3.53 -13.32 -4.94
N GLU A 38 -3.25 -12.03 -5.04
CA GLU A 38 -1.91 -11.48 -4.82
C GLU A 38 -2.02 -10.22 -3.97
N ILE A 39 -0.98 -9.94 -3.21
CA ILE A 39 -0.87 -8.69 -2.46
C ILE A 39 0.15 -7.80 -3.17
N LEU A 40 -0.25 -6.58 -3.47
CA LEU A 40 0.58 -5.55 -4.10
C LEU A 40 0.87 -4.48 -3.06
N THR A 41 2.14 -4.28 -2.73
CA THR A 41 2.50 -3.43 -1.60
C THR A 41 3.85 -2.74 -1.84
N THR A 42 4.30 -1.97 -0.88
CA THR A 42 5.61 -1.33 -0.92
C THR A 42 6.63 -2.10 -0.09
N CYS A 43 7.87 -1.62 -0.13
CA CYS A 43 8.97 -2.19 0.67
C CYS A 43 9.03 -1.61 2.08
N VAL A 44 8.11 -0.73 2.46
CA VAL A 44 8.05 -0.16 3.82
C VAL A 44 7.65 -1.24 4.80
N LYS A 45 8.27 -1.22 5.99
CA LYS A 45 8.06 -2.26 6.99
C LYS A 45 6.65 -2.23 7.59
N GLU A 46 6.23 -1.08 8.12
CA GLU A 46 4.97 -0.95 8.83
C GLU A 46 4.62 0.53 9.06
N PHE A 47 3.46 0.80 9.63
CA PHE A 47 2.96 2.16 9.89
C PHE A 47 3.94 3.01 10.71
N THR A 48 4.55 2.44 11.73
CA THR A 48 5.46 3.17 12.62
C THR A 48 6.89 3.29 12.09
N ALA A 49 7.18 2.66 10.95
CA ALA A 49 8.50 2.74 10.33
C ALA A 49 8.68 4.05 9.55
N ASP A 50 9.92 4.31 9.13
CA ASP A 50 10.20 5.41 8.20
C ASP A 50 9.68 5.06 6.80
N TRP A 51 8.74 5.85 6.30
CA TRP A 51 8.14 5.62 4.98
C TRP A 51 9.07 5.96 3.80
N ASN A 52 10.28 6.42 4.09
CA ASN A 52 11.34 6.59 3.10
C ASN A 52 12.25 5.35 3.01
N GLU A 53 12.12 4.41 3.94
CA GLU A 53 12.99 3.25 4.02
C GLU A 53 12.39 2.05 3.31
N ASN A 54 13.15 1.48 2.39
CA ASN A 54 12.81 0.22 1.73
C ASN A 54 13.36 -0.94 2.58
N TYR A 55 12.61 -1.30 3.62
CA TYR A 55 12.99 -2.36 4.56
C TYR A 55 13.02 -3.73 3.90
N TYR A 56 11.97 -4.05 3.15
CA TYR A 56 11.92 -5.32 2.40
C TYR A 56 12.59 -5.15 1.05
N ALA A 57 13.14 -6.24 0.52
CA ALA A 57 13.62 -6.26 -0.85
C ALA A 57 12.47 -6.13 -1.84
N ALA A 58 12.68 -5.34 -2.89
CA ALA A 58 11.73 -5.26 -3.99
C ALA A 58 11.65 -6.59 -4.74
N GLY A 59 10.49 -6.90 -5.28
CA GLY A 59 10.27 -8.11 -6.06
C GLY A 59 9.13 -8.95 -5.51
N THR A 60 9.09 -10.20 -5.94
CA THR A 60 8.03 -11.13 -5.58
C THR A 60 8.50 -12.07 -4.47
N ALA A 61 7.68 -12.22 -3.45
CA ALA A 61 7.91 -13.14 -2.34
C ALA A 61 6.63 -13.92 -2.05
N VAL A 62 6.76 -14.98 -1.26
CA VAL A 62 5.61 -15.74 -0.77
C VAL A 62 5.58 -15.61 0.74
N VAL A 63 4.47 -15.10 1.27
CA VAL A 63 4.24 -14.92 2.71
C VAL A 63 2.97 -15.69 3.06
N GLU A 64 3.10 -16.71 3.90
CA GLU A 64 1.96 -17.55 4.32
C GLU A 64 1.16 -18.08 3.12
N ASP A 65 1.86 -18.60 2.11
CA ASP A 65 1.32 -19.15 0.86
C ASP A 65 0.66 -18.12 -0.08
N ILE A 66 0.75 -16.83 0.23
CA ILE A 66 0.23 -15.76 -0.62
C ILE A 66 1.37 -15.09 -1.38
N THR A 67 1.20 -14.88 -2.67
CA THR A 67 2.16 -14.12 -3.48
C THR A 67 2.08 -12.65 -3.12
N VAL A 68 3.22 -12.09 -2.72
CA VAL A 68 3.36 -10.67 -2.35
C VAL A 68 4.34 -10.01 -3.30
N ARG A 69 3.89 -8.97 -3.99
CA ARG A 69 4.76 -8.17 -4.87
C ARG A 69 5.06 -6.85 -4.17
N ARG A 70 6.34 -6.61 -3.92
CA ARG A 70 6.80 -5.40 -3.23
C ARG A 70 7.50 -4.47 -4.19
N PHE A 71 7.14 -3.19 -4.10
CA PHE A 71 7.68 -2.14 -4.95
C PHE A 71 8.38 -1.09 -4.08
N PRO A 72 9.56 -0.59 -4.51
CA PRO A 72 10.26 0.42 -3.72
C PRO A 72 9.48 1.72 -3.65
N VAL A 73 9.58 2.40 -2.52
CA VAL A 73 9.01 3.74 -2.37
C VAL A 73 9.98 4.77 -2.88
N ARG A 74 9.45 5.88 -3.43
CA ARG A 74 10.27 7.05 -3.70
C ARG A 74 10.49 7.83 -2.42
N ARG A 75 11.59 8.57 -2.37
CA ARG A 75 11.84 9.47 -1.26
C ARG A 75 10.78 10.58 -1.26
N ARG A 76 10.21 10.83 -0.09
CA ARG A 76 9.16 11.82 0.11
C ARG A 76 9.66 13.00 0.94
N ASP A 77 9.00 14.14 0.83
CA ASP A 77 9.26 15.30 1.67
C ASP A 77 8.46 15.14 2.97
N THR A 78 9.10 14.57 3.98
CA THR A 78 8.48 14.31 5.28
C THR A 78 8.05 15.59 5.97
N GLN A 79 8.84 16.66 5.87
CA GLN A 79 8.51 17.92 6.54
C GLN A 79 7.27 18.58 5.92
N ALA A 80 7.18 18.57 4.60
CA ALA A 80 6.00 19.10 3.91
C ALA A 80 4.75 18.32 4.28
N PHE A 81 4.83 17.00 4.29
CA PHE A 81 3.72 16.15 4.70
C PHE A 81 3.30 16.42 6.16
N ASP A 82 4.27 16.47 7.06
CA ASP A 82 3.99 16.65 8.48
C ASP A 82 3.31 18.00 8.77
N ARG A 83 3.68 19.06 8.06
CA ARG A 83 3.04 20.36 8.20
C ARG A 83 1.56 20.31 7.82
N VAL A 84 1.25 19.67 6.71
CA VAL A 84 -0.14 19.53 6.24
C VAL A 84 -0.93 18.61 7.18
N ASN A 85 -0.34 17.49 7.57
CA ASN A 85 -0.97 16.54 8.47
C ASN A 85 -1.30 17.17 9.83
N ARG A 86 -0.42 18.01 10.35
CA ARG A 86 -0.66 18.73 11.60
C ARG A 86 -1.88 19.66 11.48
N LYS A 87 -2.01 20.38 10.37
CA LYS A 87 -3.18 21.22 10.13
C LYS A 87 -4.47 20.41 10.15
N LEU A 88 -4.47 19.24 9.49
CA LEU A 88 -5.62 18.36 9.47
C LEU A 88 -5.96 17.83 10.86
N MET A 89 -4.96 17.45 11.64
CA MET A 89 -5.17 16.97 13.01
C MET A 89 -5.72 18.08 13.94
N ASP A 90 -5.35 19.32 13.68
CA ASP A 90 -5.84 20.48 14.43
C ASP A 90 -7.22 20.97 13.92
N GLY A 91 -7.82 20.27 12.97
CA GLY A 91 -9.13 20.63 12.41
C GLY A 91 -9.10 21.85 11.49
N LYS A 92 -7.93 22.25 11.00
CA LYS A 92 -7.79 23.39 10.10
C LYS A 92 -8.07 23.00 8.67
N GLN A 93 -8.54 23.96 7.88
CA GLN A 93 -8.70 23.76 6.45
C GLN A 93 -7.34 23.85 5.74
N ILE A 94 -7.22 23.10 4.66
CA ILE A 94 -6.02 23.12 3.82
C ILE A 94 -6.36 23.57 2.40
N SER A 95 -5.38 24.15 1.71
CA SER A 95 -5.53 24.59 0.33
C SER A 95 -5.46 23.40 -0.64
N PRO A 96 -5.91 23.57 -1.90
CA PRO A 96 -5.75 22.52 -2.91
C PRO A 96 -4.29 22.10 -3.12
N LYS A 97 -3.34 23.04 -3.01
CA LYS A 97 -1.92 22.72 -3.09
C LYS A 97 -1.46 21.85 -1.92
N GLU A 98 -1.96 22.12 -0.72
CA GLU A 98 -1.66 21.33 0.46
C GLU A 98 -2.29 19.94 0.38
N GLU A 99 -3.48 19.81 -0.19
CA GLU A 99 -4.10 18.52 -0.47
C GLU A 99 -3.21 17.67 -1.38
N GLN A 100 -2.66 18.29 -2.42
CA GLN A 100 -1.75 17.62 -3.33
C GLN A 100 -0.49 17.16 -2.62
N ILE A 101 0.11 18.00 -1.75
CA ILE A 101 1.27 17.62 -0.93
C ILE A 101 0.93 16.43 -0.04
N PHE A 102 -0.24 16.43 0.58
CA PHE A 102 -0.67 15.34 1.45
C PHE A 102 -0.72 14.01 0.69
N VAL A 103 -1.29 14.01 -0.49
CA VAL A 103 -1.40 12.79 -1.31
C VAL A 103 -0.04 12.35 -1.87
N GLU A 104 0.75 13.27 -2.38
CA GLU A 104 2.03 12.95 -3.03
C GLU A 104 3.14 12.59 -2.04
N GLU A 105 3.12 13.21 -0.85
CA GLU A 105 4.19 13.04 0.13
C GLU A 105 3.86 12.05 1.25
N MET A 106 2.77 11.29 1.13
CA MET A 106 2.59 10.08 1.95
C MET A 106 3.44 8.94 1.38
N VAL A 107 3.25 7.73 1.88
CA VAL A 107 3.93 6.57 1.32
C VAL A 107 3.59 6.48 -0.18
N ASN A 108 4.60 6.47 -1.01
CA ASN A 108 4.40 6.60 -2.45
C ASN A 108 5.37 5.69 -3.21
N SER A 109 4.82 4.89 -4.10
CA SER A 109 5.59 4.03 -4.99
C SER A 109 5.10 4.17 -6.44
N PRO A 110 5.74 5.04 -7.23
CA PRO A 110 5.38 5.16 -8.64
C PRO A 110 5.48 3.84 -9.41
N GLN A 111 6.43 2.99 -9.04
CA GLN A 111 6.59 1.67 -9.69
C GLN A 111 5.40 0.76 -9.44
N LEU A 112 4.78 0.82 -8.25
CA LEU A 112 3.56 0.07 -7.97
C LEU A 112 2.42 0.52 -8.90
N TYR A 113 2.25 1.82 -9.06
CA TYR A 113 1.18 2.36 -9.91
C TYR A 113 1.39 2.02 -11.38
N GLU A 114 2.63 2.08 -11.86
CA GLU A 114 2.97 1.66 -13.22
C GLU A 114 2.69 0.18 -13.43
N TYR A 115 3.06 -0.66 -12.49
CA TYR A 115 2.77 -2.09 -12.55
C TYR A 115 1.26 -2.35 -12.64
N MET A 116 0.48 -1.72 -11.80
CA MET A 116 -0.98 -1.89 -11.80
C MET A 116 -1.61 -1.48 -13.12
N ARG A 117 -1.13 -0.37 -13.70
CA ARG A 117 -1.59 0.09 -15.01
C ARG A 117 -1.21 -0.90 -16.12
N ASP A 118 0.04 -1.34 -16.12
CA ASP A 118 0.56 -2.17 -17.21
C ASP A 118 0.05 -3.62 -17.13
N ALA A 119 -0.24 -4.11 -15.95
CA ALA A 119 -0.71 -5.47 -15.70
C ALA A 119 -2.23 -5.59 -15.52
N GLN A 120 -2.98 -4.53 -15.80
CA GLN A 120 -4.43 -4.50 -15.52
C GLN A 120 -5.20 -5.66 -16.16
N ASP A 121 -4.74 -6.16 -17.30
CA ASP A 121 -5.41 -7.28 -17.98
C ASP A 121 -5.22 -8.62 -17.28
N GLU A 122 -4.25 -8.73 -16.36
CA GLU A 122 -4.00 -9.94 -15.57
C GLU A 122 -4.88 -10.02 -14.33
N TYR A 123 -5.47 -8.89 -13.91
CA TYR A 123 -6.28 -8.80 -12.70
C TYR A 123 -7.73 -8.52 -13.05
N GLY A 124 -8.62 -9.27 -12.43
CA GLY A 124 -10.06 -9.00 -12.57
C GLY A 124 -10.53 -7.87 -11.67
N LEU A 125 -9.79 -7.61 -10.59
CA LEU A 125 -10.18 -6.64 -9.58
C LEU A 125 -8.96 -6.21 -8.78
N TYR A 126 -8.87 -4.92 -8.46
CA TYR A 126 -7.98 -4.41 -7.43
C TYR A 126 -8.81 -3.96 -6.23
N VAL A 127 -8.39 -4.37 -5.04
CA VAL A 127 -9.03 -3.98 -3.78
C VAL A 127 -8.03 -3.21 -2.93
N PHE A 128 -8.35 -1.98 -2.56
CA PHE A 128 -7.45 -1.09 -1.83
C PHE A 128 -7.79 -1.07 -0.34
N ILE A 129 -6.78 -1.27 0.50
CA ILE A 129 -6.92 -1.30 1.96
C ILE A 129 -5.71 -0.60 2.59
N PRO A 130 -5.89 0.32 3.52
CA PRO A 130 -7.04 1.17 3.73
C PRO A 130 -7.11 2.30 2.70
N TYR A 131 -8.24 2.97 2.61
CA TYR A 131 -8.46 3.96 1.55
C TYR A 131 -7.71 5.29 1.73
N MET A 132 -7.20 5.58 2.91
CA MET A 132 -6.63 6.89 3.26
C MET A 132 -5.18 7.11 2.83
N PHE A 133 -4.55 6.14 2.20
CA PHE A 133 -3.15 6.24 1.80
C PHE A 133 -2.99 6.48 0.30
N GLY A 134 -1.78 6.94 -0.09
CA GLY A 134 -1.44 7.24 -1.47
C GLY A 134 -1.64 6.07 -2.42
N THR A 135 -1.57 4.82 -1.93
CA THR A 135 -1.86 3.63 -2.71
C THR A 135 -3.29 3.57 -3.24
N THR A 136 -4.21 4.35 -2.65
CA THR A 136 -5.63 4.42 -3.06
C THR A 136 -5.87 5.55 -4.06
N TYR A 137 -5.06 6.60 -4.03
CA TYR A 137 -5.22 7.79 -4.87
C TYR A 137 -4.32 7.74 -6.13
#